data_0673946d051a70a00cf8e488f19c52e4
#
_entry.id   0673946d051a70a00cf8e488f19c52e4
#
_cell.length_a   1.000
_cell.length_b   1.000
_cell.length_c   1.000
_cell.angle_alpha   90.00
_cell.angle_beta   90.00
_cell.angle_gamma   90.00
#
_symmetry.space_group_name_H-M   'P 1'
#
loop_
_entity.id
_entity.type
_entity.pdbx_description
1 polymer ?
#
loop_
_entity_poly.entity_id
_entity_poly.type
_entity_poly.pdbx_seq_one_letter_code
_entity_poly.pdbx_strand_id
1 'polypeptide(L)'
;RAVIGDERTMMIDANQIWEVGQAIDWVSELKPYKPFFIEEPTSPDDVAGHKAIREAVHPVKVATGEMCQNRIIFKQMIAGGAIDIVQIDSCRMGGLNEVLAVLLMAAKYGLPVWPHAGGVGLCEYVQHLSMIDYVAVSGTKEGRVIEYVDHLHEHFIDPCRIENAAYMPPSLPGFSIEMKPESIAAYTFGKA
;
A
#
# COMPACT_ATOMS: atom_id res chain seq x y z
N ARG A 1 -15.69 7.21 14.40
CA ARG A 1 -16.98 6.59 14.06
C ARG A 1 -18.15 7.57 14.16
N ALA A 2 -18.16 8.41 15.17
CA ALA A 2 -19.25 9.41 15.32
C ALA A 2 -19.43 10.31 14.07
N VAL A 3 -18.34 10.60 13.33
CA VAL A 3 -18.38 11.44 12.13
C VAL A 3 -18.63 10.62 10.85
N ILE A 4 -17.93 9.50 10.68
CA ILE A 4 -17.97 8.73 9.42
C ILE A 4 -19.05 7.64 9.39
N GLY A 5 -19.64 7.30 10.51
CA GLY A 5 -20.60 6.18 10.65
C GLY A 5 -19.93 4.81 10.55
N ASP A 6 -20.71 3.75 10.67
CA ASP A 6 -20.21 2.37 10.65
C ASP A 6 -20.03 1.80 9.25
N GLU A 7 -20.72 2.38 8.25
CA GLU A 7 -20.73 1.89 6.87
C GLU A 7 -19.42 2.17 6.10
N ARG A 8 -18.62 3.10 6.60
CA ARG A 8 -17.37 3.47 5.93
C ARG A 8 -16.19 2.71 6.48
N THR A 9 -15.34 2.22 5.59
CA THR A 9 -14.07 1.60 5.97
C THR A 9 -13.16 2.61 6.64
N MET A 10 -12.62 2.26 7.79
CA MET A 10 -11.63 3.05 8.53
C MET A 10 -10.36 2.22 8.68
N MET A 11 -9.25 2.82 8.36
CA MET A 11 -7.91 2.23 8.47
C MET A 11 -7.07 3.10 9.39
N ILE A 12 -6.10 2.53 10.05
CA ILE A 12 -5.21 3.22 10.97
C ILE A 12 -3.79 2.82 10.61
N ASP A 13 -2.90 3.78 10.53
CA ASP A 13 -1.48 3.57 10.29
C ASP A 13 -0.68 3.97 11.53
N ALA A 14 0.23 3.11 11.98
CA ALA A 14 1.13 3.33 13.11
C ALA A 14 2.56 3.70 12.67
N ASN A 15 2.86 3.67 11.38
CA ASN A 15 4.17 4.01 10.83
C ASN A 15 5.35 3.38 11.59
N GLN A 16 5.24 2.09 11.95
CA GLN A 16 6.32 1.26 12.53
C GLN A 16 6.76 1.65 13.95
N ILE A 17 6.03 2.54 14.63
CA ILE A 17 6.51 3.17 15.87
C ILE A 17 6.35 2.25 17.08
N TRP A 18 5.43 1.29 17.08
CA TRP A 18 5.08 0.53 18.27
C TRP A 18 5.90 -0.75 18.43
N GLU A 19 6.19 -1.07 19.68
CA GLU A 19 6.62 -2.40 20.08
C GLU A 19 5.43 -3.37 20.03
N VAL A 20 5.70 -4.66 19.83
CA VAL A 20 4.68 -5.70 19.64
C VAL A 20 3.60 -5.69 20.74
N GLY A 21 4.02 -5.64 22.00
CA GLY A 21 3.09 -5.59 23.15
C GLY A 21 2.21 -4.35 23.12
N GLN A 22 2.80 -3.20 22.87
CA GLN A 22 2.08 -1.92 22.76
C GLN A 22 1.07 -1.93 21.60
N ALA A 23 1.45 -2.46 20.45
CA ALA A 23 0.55 -2.61 19.30
C ALA A 23 -0.66 -3.49 19.66
N ILE A 24 -0.44 -4.62 20.34
CA ILE A 24 -1.51 -5.51 20.77
C ILE A 24 -2.48 -4.80 21.70
N ASP A 25 -1.97 -4.11 22.70
CA ASP A 25 -2.78 -3.40 23.70
C ASP A 25 -3.62 -2.30 23.04
N TRP A 26 -2.97 -1.42 22.31
CA TRP A 26 -3.63 -0.24 21.71
C TRP A 26 -4.64 -0.61 20.63
N VAL A 27 -4.29 -1.54 19.73
CA VAL A 27 -5.23 -1.99 18.71
C VAL A 27 -6.42 -2.72 19.34
N SER A 28 -6.19 -3.47 20.45
CA SER A 28 -7.28 -4.10 21.20
C SER A 28 -8.26 -3.10 21.79
N GLU A 29 -7.79 -1.96 22.30
CA GLU A 29 -8.63 -0.87 22.76
C GLU A 29 -9.41 -0.18 21.62
N LEU A 30 -8.89 -0.21 20.40
CA LEU A 30 -9.52 0.36 19.21
C LEU A 30 -10.57 -0.54 18.58
N LYS A 31 -10.63 -1.83 18.90
CA LYS A 31 -11.62 -2.79 18.35
C LYS A 31 -13.07 -2.31 18.35
N PRO A 32 -13.58 -1.63 19.43
CA PRO A 32 -14.95 -1.12 19.44
C PRO A 32 -15.27 -0.12 18.32
N TYR A 33 -14.24 0.55 17.79
CA TYR A 33 -14.36 1.49 16.67
C TYR A 33 -14.29 0.81 15.30
N LYS A 34 -14.11 -0.52 15.25
CA LYS A 34 -14.13 -1.35 14.05
C LYS A 34 -13.17 -0.85 12.97
N PRO A 35 -11.87 -0.65 13.25
CA PRO A 35 -10.92 -0.42 12.19
C PRO A 35 -10.85 -1.67 11.31
N PHE A 36 -10.71 -1.48 10.00
CA PHE A 36 -10.60 -2.59 9.06
C PHE A 36 -9.23 -3.25 9.16
N PHE A 37 -8.19 -2.42 9.23
CA PHE A 37 -6.84 -2.87 9.52
C PHE A 37 -6.06 -1.86 10.36
N ILE A 38 -4.99 -2.34 10.93
CA ILE A 38 -3.84 -1.58 11.40
C ILE A 38 -2.69 -1.77 10.40
N GLU A 39 -2.12 -0.67 9.94
CA GLU A 39 -0.98 -0.60 9.03
C GLU A 39 0.30 -0.40 9.81
N GLU A 40 1.36 -1.10 9.40
CA GLU A 40 2.70 -0.99 9.96
C GLU A 40 2.76 -0.91 11.50
N PRO A 41 2.13 -1.87 12.21
CA PRO A 41 2.01 -1.77 13.67
C PRO A 41 3.35 -1.85 14.41
N THR A 42 4.39 -2.42 13.78
CA THR A 42 5.73 -2.57 14.36
C THR A 42 6.80 -2.56 13.27
N SER A 43 8.07 -2.77 13.63
CA SER A 43 9.18 -2.79 12.67
C SER A 43 8.90 -3.68 11.45
N PRO A 44 9.15 -3.19 10.22
CA PRO A 44 8.87 -3.92 8.98
C PRO A 44 9.66 -5.22 8.84
N ASP A 45 10.77 -5.36 9.57
CA ASP A 45 11.62 -6.56 9.54
C ASP A 45 11.17 -7.61 10.57
N ASP A 46 10.26 -7.28 11.49
CA ASP A 46 9.76 -8.20 12.52
C ASP A 46 8.56 -9.02 12.06
N VAL A 47 8.84 -10.06 11.27
CA VAL A 47 7.83 -11.00 10.77
C VAL A 47 7.10 -11.72 11.91
N ALA A 48 7.82 -12.10 12.96
CA ALA A 48 7.24 -12.80 14.10
C ALA A 48 6.34 -11.86 14.93
N GLY A 49 6.76 -10.61 15.12
CA GLY A 49 5.96 -9.60 15.78
C GLY A 49 4.67 -9.27 15.04
N HIS A 50 4.72 -9.09 13.71
CA HIS A 50 3.51 -8.93 12.90
C HIS A 50 2.55 -10.09 13.06
N LYS A 51 3.05 -11.32 13.05
CA LYS A 51 2.22 -12.50 13.28
C LYS A 51 1.57 -12.49 14.66
N ALA A 52 2.33 -12.20 15.71
CA ALA A 52 1.80 -12.15 17.08
C ALA A 52 0.72 -11.06 17.21
N ILE A 53 0.93 -9.87 16.63
CA ILE A 53 -0.06 -8.79 16.60
C ILE A 53 -1.31 -9.27 15.87
N ARG A 54 -1.16 -9.80 14.65
CA ARG A 54 -2.28 -10.28 13.81
C ARG A 54 -3.16 -11.29 14.56
N GLU A 55 -2.56 -12.26 15.23
CA GLU A 55 -3.29 -13.26 15.99
C GLU A 55 -4.05 -12.65 17.18
N ALA A 56 -3.43 -11.70 17.88
CA ALA A 56 -4.01 -11.08 19.08
C ALA A 56 -5.11 -10.06 18.77
N VAL A 57 -4.98 -9.30 17.68
CA VAL A 57 -5.89 -8.18 17.40
C VAL A 57 -7.11 -8.56 16.56
N HIS A 58 -7.23 -9.81 16.11
CA HIS A 58 -8.39 -10.25 15.36
C HIS A 58 -9.73 -9.75 16.00
N PRO A 59 -10.70 -9.26 15.25
CA PRO A 59 -10.86 -9.28 13.79
C PRO A 59 -10.24 -8.10 13.05
N VAL A 60 -9.50 -7.20 13.71
CA VAL A 60 -8.74 -6.14 13.04
C VAL A 60 -7.63 -6.82 12.23
N LYS A 61 -7.54 -6.49 10.95
CA LYS A 61 -6.53 -7.05 10.05
C LYS A 61 -5.20 -6.35 10.25
N VAL A 62 -4.12 -6.98 9.80
CA VAL A 62 -2.78 -6.38 9.73
C VAL A 62 -2.39 -6.19 8.28
N ALA A 63 -1.99 -4.97 7.94
CA ALA A 63 -1.48 -4.56 6.64
C ALA A 63 -0.05 -4.07 6.80
N THR A 64 0.84 -4.44 5.89
CA THR A 64 2.19 -3.90 5.79
C THR A 64 2.85 -4.25 4.46
N GLY A 65 3.98 -3.59 4.18
CA GLY A 65 4.81 -3.94 3.05
C GLY A 65 5.46 -2.76 2.33
N GLU A 66 5.08 -1.52 2.61
CA GLU A 66 5.68 -0.35 1.96
C GLU A 66 7.20 -0.24 2.20
N MET A 67 7.66 -0.73 3.34
CA MET A 67 9.09 -0.79 3.67
C MET A 67 9.77 -2.11 3.30
N CYS A 68 9.03 -3.10 2.82
CA CYS A 68 9.58 -4.38 2.38
C CYS A 68 10.33 -4.24 1.06
N GLN A 69 11.62 -4.53 1.06
CA GLN A 69 12.52 -4.21 -0.04
C GLN A 69 12.57 -5.26 -1.16
N ASN A 70 12.07 -6.48 -0.92
CA ASN A 70 12.19 -7.57 -1.88
C ASN A 70 11.18 -8.69 -1.63
N ARG A 71 11.02 -9.55 -2.65
CA ARG A 71 10.11 -10.71 -2.61
C ARG A 71 10.38 -11.71 -1.47
N ILE A 72 11.57 -11.72 -0.89
CA ILE A 72 11.90 -12.70 0.16
C ILE A 72 11.25 -12.30 1.48
N ILE A 73 11.28 -11.02 1.83
CA ILE A 73 10.56 -10.50 3.01
C ILE A 73 9.05 -10.73 2.83
N PHE A 74 8.49 -10.35 1.68
CA PHE A 74 7.08 -10.63 1.38
C PHE A 74 6.73 -12.12 1.48
N LYS A 75 7.60 -13.00 0.96
CA LYS A 75 7.40 -14.45 1.11
C LYS A 75 7.33 -14.86 2.59
N GLN A 76 8.19 -14.32 3.43
CA GLN A 76 8.19 -14.63 4.86
C GLN A 76 6.92 -14.11 5.55
N MET A 77 6.51 -12.88 5.27
CA MET A 77 5.27 -12.29 5.80
C MET A 77 4.04 -13.10 5.37
N ILE A 78 3.92 -13.38 4.08
CA ILE A 78 2.77 -14.08 3.49
C ILE A 78 2.73 -15.56 3.95
N ALA A 79 3.81 -16.29 3.74
CA ALA A 79 3.86 -17.72 4.07
C ALA A 79 3.88 -17.97 5.58
N GLY A 80 4.42 -17.04 6.36
CA GLY A 80 4.40 -17.07 7.82
C GLY A 80 3.04 -16.75 8.44
N GLY A 81 2.09 -16.25 7.65
CA GLY A 81 0.77 -15.81 8.13
C GLY A 81 0.87 -14.57 9.01
N ALA A 82 1.77 -13.67 8.69
CA ALA A 82 2.01 -12.46 9.48
C ALA A 82 1.10 -11.28 9.10
N ILE A 83 0.51 -11.30 7.92
CA ILE A 83 -0.29 -10.21 7.37
C ILE A 83 -1.59 -10.71 6.73
N ASP A 84 -2.57 -9.83 6.62
CA ASP A 84 -3.85 -10.04 5.93
C ASP A 84 -3.95 -9.28 4.61
N ILE A 85 -3.20 -8.20 4.48
CA ILE A 85 -3.19 -7.31 3.32
C ILE A 85 -1.73 -7.02 2.96
N VAL A 86 -1.41 -7.17 1.69
CA VAL A 86 -0.08 -6.94 1.14
C VAL A 86 0.00 -5.52 0.58
N GLN A 87 0.91 -4.71 1.08
CA GLN A 87 1.10 -3.33 0.63
C GLN A 87 2.46 -3.19 -0.07
N ILE A 88 2.46 -3.39 -1.38
CA ILE A 88 3.67 -3.16 -2.19
C ILE A 88 3.93 -1.66 -2.33
N ASP A 89 5.22 -1.29 -2.36
CA ASP A 89 5.66 0.04 -2.79
C ASP A 89 6.53 -0.10 -4.04
N SER A 90 6.15 0.59 -5.10
CA SER A 90 6.80 0.48 -6.41
C SER A 90 8.21 1.08 -6.46
N CYS A 91 8.55 1.95 -5.51
CA CYS A 91 9.86 2.57 -5.41
C CYS A 91 10.77 1.90 -4.38
N ARG A 92 10.20 1.17 -3.42
CA ARG A 92 10.96 0.45 -2.41
C ARG A 92 11.51 -0.87 -2.93
N MET A 93 10.77 -1.53 -3.79
CA MET A 93 11.14 -2.82 -4.38
C MET A 93 12.10 -2.65 -5.58
N GLY A 94 12.85 -3.69 -5.90
CA GLY A 94 13.85 -3.71 -6.98
C GLY A 94 13.28 -3.74 -8.41
N GLY A 95 12.08 -3.20 -8.62
CA GLY A 95 11.45 -3.04 -9.93
C GLY A 95 10.30 -4.02 -10.20
N LEU A 96 9.78 -3.97 -11.43
CA LEU A 96 8.58 -4.69 -11.85
C LEU A 96 8.65 -6.20 -11.60
N ASN A 97 9.79 -6.83 -11.82
CA ASN A 97 9.94 -8.28 -11.61
C ASN A 97 9.74 -8.70 -10.16
N GLU A 98 10.22 -7.90 -9.21
CA GLU A 98 9.99 -8.13 -7.78
C GLU A 98 8.50 -7.95 -7.43
N VAL A 99 7.87 -6.90 -7.94
CA VAL A 99 6.44 -6.63 -7.73
C VAL A 99 5.59 -7.78 -8.28
N LEU A 100 5.84 -8.22 -9.52
CA LEU A 100 5.11 -9.35 -10.14
C LEU A 100 5.23 -10.63 -9.30
N ALA A 101 6.42 -10.92 -8.76
CA ALA A 101 6.61 -12.07 -7.89
C ALA A 101 5.73 -11.97 -6.63
N VAL A 102 5.62 -10.78 -6.05
CA VAL A 102 4.78 -10.56 -4.86
C VAL A 102 3.29 -10.66 -5.19
N LEU A 103 2.83 -10.07 -6.30
CA LEU A 103 1.43 -10.20 -6.77
C LEU A 103 1.03 -11.66 -6.94
N LEU A 104 1.88 -12.47 -7.58
CA LEU A 104 1.63 -13.90 -7.78
C LEU A 104 1.65 -14.69 -6.45
N MET A 105 2.54 -14.34 -5.52
CA MET A 105 2.53 -14.94 -4.18
C MET A 105 1.26 -14.58 -3.41
N ALA A 106 0.88 -13.31 -3.39
CA ALA A 106 -0.35 -12.86 -2.73
C ALA A 106 -1.57 -13.60 -3.29
N ALA A 107 -1.70 -13.70 -4.61
CA ALA A 107 -2.77 -14.45 -5.26
C ALA A 107 -2.77 -15.93 -4.87
N LYS A 108 -1.60 -16.58 -4.83
CA LYS A 108 -1.47 -17.99 -4.40
C LYS A 108 -1.96 -18.24 -2.98
N TYR A 109 -1.77 -17.26 -2.09
CA TYR A 109 -2.21 -17.36 -0.68
C TYR A 109 -3.59 -16.72 -0.43
N GLY A 110 -4.25 -16.20 -1.47
CA GLY A 110 -5.58 -15.58 -1.36
C GLY A 110 -5.57 -14.24 -0.64
N LEU A 111 -4.44 -13.55 -0.60
CA LEU A 111 -4.33 -12.24 0.05
C LEU A 111 -4.56 -11.10 -0.96
N PRO A 112 -5.33 -10.07 -0.57
CA PRO A 112 -5.48 -8.88 -1.39
C PRO A 112 -4.19 -8.04 -1.37
N VAL A 113 -3.94 -7.36 -2.49
CA VAL A 113 -2.86 -6.37 -2.60
C VAL A 113 -3.48 -4.98 -2.63
N TRP A 114 -3.09 -4.14 -1.68
CA TRP A 114 -3.50 -2.74 -1.54
C TRP A 114 -2.24 -1.87 -1.56
N PRO A 115 -1.80 -1.41 -2.74
CA PRO A 115 -0.51 -0.75 -2.88
C PRO A 115 -0.43 0.56 -2.11
N HIS A 116 0.74 0.79 -1.51
CA HIS A 116 1.15 2.07 -0.98
C HIS A 116 1.43 3.07 -2.11
N ALA A 117 1.05 4.32 -1.93
CA ALA A 117 1.27 5.40 -2.89
C ALA A 117 1.59 6.77 -2.24
N GLY A 118 2.15 6.77 -1.04
CA GLY A 118 2.41 7.96 -0.22
C GLY A 118 3.60 8.83 -0.65
N GLY A 119 3.99 8.85 -1.93
CA GLY A 119 5.14 9.62 -2.40
C GLY A 119 4.95 10.27 -3.77
N VAL A 120 5.85 11.19 -4.12
CA VAL A 120 5.81 11.91 -5.40
C VAL A 120 5.94 10.93 -6.57
N GLY A 121 4.96 10.90 -7.46
CA GLY A 121 4.89 10.00 -8.61
C GLY A 121 4.50 8.56 -8.27
N LEU A 122 4.28 8.22 -7.00
CA LEU A 122 3.85 6.87 -6.62
C LEU A 122 2.43 6.56 -7.08
N CYS A 123 1.49 7.50 -6.97
CA CYS A 123 0.14 7.34 -7.51
C CYS A 123 0.18 7.09 -9.03
N GLU A 124 1.00 7.85 -9.75
CA GLU A 124 1.19 7.72 -11.19
C GLU A 124 1.74 6.34 -11.59
N TYR A 125 2.66 5.80 -10.79
CA TYR A 125 3.27 4.51 -11.11
C TYR A 125 2.43 3.33 -10.63
N VAL A 126 1.94 3.37 -9.40
CA VAL A 126 1.28 2.22 -8.76
C VAL A 126 -0.04 1.83 -9.46
N GLN A 127 -0.71 2.80 -10.11
CA GLN A 127 -1.91 2.48 -10.90
C GLN A 127 -1.64 1.45 -11.98
N HIS A 128 -0.46 1.47 -12.63
CA HIS A 128 -0.08 0.46 -13.63
C HIS A 128 0.08 -0.92 -13.01
N LEU A 129 0.70 -1.00 -11.82
CA LEU A 129 0.87 -2.27 -11.10
C LEU A 129 -0.48 -2.84 -10.65
N SER A 130 -1.39 -1.99 -10.22
CA SER A 130 -2.76 -2.38 -9.86
C SER A 130 -3.57 -2.85 -11.08
N MET A 131 -3.37 -2.23 -12.25
CA MET A 131 -3.97 -2.72 -13.49
C MET A 131 -3.39 -4.07 -13.91
N ILE A 132 -2.09 -4.31 -13.73
CA ILE A 132 -1.48 -5.62 -13.97
C ILE A 132 -2.07 -6.67 -13.03
N ASP A 133 -2.22 -6.36 -11.73
CA ASP A 133 -2.90 -7.26 -10.80
C ASP A 133 -4.31 -7.59 -11.29
N TYR A 134 -5.10 -6.57 -11.62
CA TYR A 134 -6.47 -6.76 -12.08
C TYR A 134 -6.56 -7.59 -13.37
N VAL A 135 -5.78 -7.25 -14.40
CA VAL A 135 -5.91 -7.84 -15.73
C VAL A 135 -5.28 -9.23 -15.81
N ALA A 136 -4.14 -9.44 -15.15
CA ALA A 136 -3.30 -10.62 -15.37
C ALA A 136 -3.20 -11.57 -14.17
N VAL A 137 -3.57 -11.14 -12.96
CA VAL A 137 -3.37 -11.93 -11.75
C VAL A 137 -4.68 -12.23 -11.03
N SER A 138 -5.36 -11.20 -10.52
CA SER A 138 -6.54 -11.40 -9.67
C SER A 138 -7.85 -11.54 -10.45
N GLY A 139 -7.96 -10.89 -11.60
CA GLY A 139 -9.19 -10.86 -12.41
C GLY A 139 -10.37 -10.15 -11.74
N THR A 140 -10.17 -9.47 -10.63
CA THR A 140 -11.22 -8.82 -9.86
C THR A 140 -10.79 -7.46 -9.29
N LYS A 141 -11.76 -6.53 -9.20
CA LYS A 141 -11.62 -5.28 -8.44
C LYS A 141 -12.21 -5.38 -7.04
N GLU A 142 -12.92 -6.45 -6.73
CA GLU A 142 -13.54 -6.65 -5.42
C GLU A 142 -12.46 -6.80 -4.35
N GLY A 143 -12.61 -6.04 -3.25
CA GLY A 143 -11.62 -6.04 -2.16
C GLY A 143 -10.25 -5.49 -2.56
N ARG A 144 -10.15 -4.71 -3.64
CA ARG A 144 -8.93 -4.05 -4.11
C ARG A 144 -9.04 -2.56 -3.89
N VAL A 145 -8.02 -1.99 -3.25
CA VAL A 145 -7.91 -0.55 -3.00
C VAL A 145 -6.49 -0.12 -3.35
N ILE A 146 -6.35 1.08 -3.88
CA ILE A 146 -5.06 1.74 -4.12
C ILE A 146 -5.05 2.96 -3.23
N GLU A 147 -3.97 3.18 -2.51
CA GLU A 147 -3.78 4.42 -1.77
C GLU A 147 -3.75 5.61 -2.74
N TYR A 148 -4.28 6.73 -2.31
CA TYR A 148 -4.24 7.98 -3.03
C TYR A 148 -3.86 9.12 -2.10
N VAL A 149 -2.86 9.87 -2.50
CA VAL A 149 -2.39 11.08 -1.80
C VAL A 149 -2.48 12.25 -2.76
N ASP A 150 -3.28 13.25 -2.42
CA ASP A 150 -3.56 14.42 -3.26
C ASP A 150 -2.45 15.47 -3.16
N HIS A 151 -1.30 15.20 -3.78
CA HIS A 151 -0.22 16.18 -3.84
C HIS A 151 0.73 15.97 -5.03
N LEU A 152 1.26 17.06 -5.55
CA LEU A 152 2.35 17.14 -6.53
C LEU A 152 2.06 16.49 -7.90
N HIS A 153 0.81 16.13 -8.19
CA HIS A 153 0.40 15.55 -9.47
C HIS A 153 0.60 16.54 -10.64
N GLU A 154 0.53 17.85 -10.36
CA GLU A 154 0.71 18.92 -11.33
C GLU A 154 2.10 18.94 -11.98
N HIS A 155 3.08 18.24 -11.42
CA HIS A 155 4.43 18.16 -11.95
C HIS A 155 4.65 17.05 -12.99
N PHE A 156 3.65 16.19 -13.20
CA PHE A 156 3.72 15.08 -14.15
C PHE A 156 3.04 15.39 -15.49
N ILE A 157 3.54 14.79 -16.58
CA ILE A 157 2.98 14.96 -17.92
C ILE A 157 1.63 14.26 -18.06
N ASP A 158 1.52 13.07 -17.47
CA ASP A 158 0.30 12.25 -17.45
C ASP A 158 -0.07 11.90 -15.99
N PRO A 159 -0.57 12.87 -15.20
CA PRO A 159 -0.89 12.66 -13.81
C PRO A 159 -2.02 11.65 -13.63
N CYS A 160 -2.02 10.95 -12.51
CA CYS A 160 -3.11 10.05 -12.17
C CYS A 160 -4.43 10.84 -12.04
N ARG A 161 -5.52 10.21 -12.43
CA ARG A 161 -6.86 10.81 -12.39
C ARG A 161 -7.79 9.95 -11.55
N ILE A 162 -8.53 10.60 -10.66
CA ILE A 162 -9.53 9.93 -9.84
C ILE A 162 -10.93 10.39 -10.27
N GLU A 163 -11.78 9.44 -10.66
CA GLU A 163 -13.17 9.68 -10.99
C GLU A 163 -14.06 8.66 -10.25
N ASN A 164 -15.09 9.13 -9.57
CA ASN A 164 -16.01 8.28 -8.79
C ASN A 164 -15.27 7.37 -7.78
N ALA A 165 -14.28 7.91 -7.09
CA ALA A 165 -13.41 7.20 -6.13
C ALA A 165 -12.63 6.02 -6.75
N ALA A 166 -12.30 6.08 -8.02
CA ALA A 166 -11.50 5.08 -8.71
C ALA A 166 -10.40 5.73 -9.55
N TYR A 167 -9.23 5.08 -9.60
CA TYR A 167 -8.19 5.44 -10.55
C TYR A 167 -8.64 5.18 -11.97
N MET A 168 -8.49 6.16 -12.83
CA MET A 168 -8.77 6.05 -14.26
C MET A 168 -7.53 5.58 -15.01
N PRO A 169 -7.66 4.72 -16.02
CA PRO A 169 -6.52 4.31 -16.82
C PRO A 169 -5.77 5.51 -17.40
N PRO A 170 -4.41 5.48 -17.41
CA PRO A 170 -3.62 6.51 -18.07
C PRO A 170 -3.96 6.62 -19.55
N SER A 171 -3.81 7.80 -20.11
CA SER A 171 -4.14 8.08 -21.51
C SER A 171 -2.95 8.02 -22.46
N LEU A 172 -1.73 8.14 -21.92
CA LEU A 172 -0.49 8.12 -22.70
C LEU A 172 0.26 6.79 -22.54
N PRO A 173 1.06 6.38 -23.53
CA PRO A 173 1.97 5.25 -23.38
C PRO A 173 3.04 5.54 -22.33
N GLY A 174 3.50 4.50 -21.61
CA GLY A 174 4.56 4.61 -20.60
C GLY A 174 4.06 4.27 -19.21
N PHE A 175 4.76 4.77 -18.20
CA PHE A 175 4.45 4.53 -16.78
C PHE A 175 3.91 5.75 -16.05
N SER A 176 3.59 6.83 -16.77
CA SER A 176 3.04 8.09 -16.24
C SER A 176 3.95 8.84 -15.24
N ILE A 177 5.23 8.45 -15.15
CA ILE A 177 6.21 9.01 -14.20
C ILE A 177 7.10 10.09 -14.80
N GLU A 178 6.83 10.54 -16.03
CA GLU A 178 7.59 11.62 -16.66
C GLU A 178 7.16 12.95 -16.09
N MET A 179 8.14 13.66 -15.49
CA MET A 179 7.92 15.02 -14.97
C MET A 179 8.02 16.06 -16.09
N LYS A 180 7.28 17.13 -15.95
CA LYS A 180 7.36 18.30 -16.83
C LYS A 180 8.75 18.93 -16.78
N PRO A 181 9.38 19.25 -17.93
CA PRO A 181 10.73 19.85 -17.97
C PRO A 181 10.84 21.13 -17.14
N GLU A 182 9.80 21.98 -17.15
CA GLU A 182 9.74 23.21 -16.36
C GLU A 182 9.76 22.93 -14.85
N SER A 183 9.10 21.86 -14.40
CA SER A 183 9.12 21.46 -13.00
C SER A 183 10.52 20.97 -12.59
N ILE A 184 11.15 20.14 -13.41
CA ILE A 184 12.53 19.71 -13.18
C ILE A 184 13.47 20.91 -13.09
N ALA A 185 13.34 21.86 -14.02
CA ALA A 185 14.18 23.06 -14.04
C ALA A 185 13.98 23.94 -12.80
N ALA A 186 12.73 24.12 -12.36
CA ALA A 186 12.38 24.95 -11.22
C ALA A 186 12.86 24.38 -9.87
N TYR A 187 12.86 23.06 -9.73
CA TYR A 187 13.18 22.39 -8.46
C TYR A 187 14.54 21.68 -8.43
N THR A 188 15.37 21.88 -9.46
CA THR A 188 16.75 21.35 -9.45
C THR A 188 17.59 22.02 -8.37
N PHE A 189 18.13 21.24 -7.44
CA PHE A 189 18.96 21.72 -6.34
C PHE A 189 20.17 22.51 -6.88
N GLY A 190 20.48 23.65 -6.26
CA GLY A 190 21.63 24.51 -6.63
C GLY A 190 21.44 25.40 -7.86
N LYS A 191 20.24 25.54 -8.39
CA LYS A 191 19.88 26.47 -9.47
C LYS A 191 19.05 27.67 -9.00
N ALA A 192 19.16 28.03 -7.72
CA ALA A 192 18.55 29.27 -7.20
C ALA A 192 19.45 30.45 -7.47
#